data_6517ad4b43a9b8274a08d5be1437536d
#
_entry.id   6517ad4b43a9b8274a08d5be1437536d
#
_cell.length_a   1.000
_cell.length_b   1.000
_cell.length_c   1.000
_cell.angle_alpha   90.00
_cell.angle_beta   90.00
_cell.angle_gamma   90.00
#
_symmetry.space_group_name_H-M   'P 1'
#
loop_
_entity.id
_entity.type
_entity.pdbx_description
1 polymer ?
#
loop_
_entity_poly.entity_id
_entity_poly.type
_entity_poly.pdbx_seq_one_letter_code
_entity_poly.pdbx_strand_id
1 'polypeptide(L)'
;MSESETPTFVTHLECGATGERFPADQVHNLSSAGKPLLVRYDLDSLRRDVPRSVLDKRPREMWRYRELLPIRHSYNIVRLGEIETPLLEVPEWNKGAGVNAIVKDEGRLPTGSFKARGLAMAVSMAKELGVTRMAMPTNGNAGAALAAYAARAGIEAWVFCPDDTPLINVTETAYLGA
;
A
#
# COMPACT_ATOMS: atom_id res chain seq x y z
N MET A 1 -4.44 -27.32 3.88
CA MET A 1 -3.82 -26.49 2.84
C MET A 1 -2.56 -25.93 3.47
N SER A 2 -1.37 -26.30 2.98
CA SER A 2 -0.12 -25.81 3.58
C SER A 2 -0.09 -24.29 3.45
N GLU A 3 0.13 -23.62 4.59
CA GLU A 3 0.37 -22.18 4.68
C GLU A 3 1.67 -21.89 3.93
N SER A 4 1.56 -21.54 2.65
CA SER A 4 2.74 -21.25 1.85
C SER A 4 3.25 -19.87 2.20
N GLU A 5 4.39 -19.84 2.85
CA GLU A 5 5.18 -18.63 3.00
C GLU A 5 5.47 -18.06 1.61
N THR A 6 5.19 -16.79 1.41
CA THR A 6 5.48 -16.10 0.15
C THR A 6 6.88 -15.51 0.26
N PRO A 7 7.82 -15.87 -0.61
CA PRO A 7 9.15 -15.28 -0.57
C PRO A 7 9.05 -13.77 -0.79
N THR A 8 9.68 -12.99 0.10
CA THR A 8 9.90 -11.56 -0.09
C THR A 8 11.39 -11.29 -0.24
N PHE A 9 11.74 -10.36 -1.13
CA PHE A 9 13.12 -9.90 -1.30
C PHE A 9 13.37 -8.58 -0.55
N VAL A 10 12.47 -8.16 0.32
CA VAL A 10 12.73 -7.10 1.29
C VAL A 10 13.75 -7.60 2.30
N THR A 11 14.87 -6.89 2.44
CA THR A 11 15.97 -7.27 3.34
C THR A 11 15.90 -6.56 4.68
N HIS A 12 15.74 -5.24 4.66
CA HIS A 12 15.72 -4.40 5.87
C HIS A 12 15.11 -3.04 5.55
N LEU A 13 14.88 -2.25 6.61
CA LEU A 13 14.58 -0.83 6.50
C LEU A 13 15.84 -0.03 6.80
N GLU A 14 16.03 1.11 6.14
CA GLU A 14 17.23 1.92 6.27
C GLU A 14 16.89 3.41 6.37
N CYS A 15 17.47 4.10 7.31
CA CYS A 15 17.37 5.56 7.40
C CYS A 15 18.05 6.21 6.19
N GLY A 16 17.29 6.97 5.39
CA GLY A 16 17.82 7.63 4.21
C GLY A 16 18.89 8.70 4.49
N ALA A 17 19.00 9.18 5.74
CA ALA A 17 19.96 10.21 6.13
C ALA A 17 21.22 9.64 6.80
N THR A 18 21.11 8.57 7.58
CA THR A 18 22.21 8.05 8.41
C THR A 18 22.71 6.68 7.98
N GLY A 19 21.94 5.95 7.17
CA GLY A 19 22.25 4.55 6.84
C GLY A 19 21.95 3.55 7.97
N GLU A 20 21.38 4.01 9.10
CA GLU A 20 20.97 3.13 10.21
C GLU A 20 19.94 2.09 9.73
N ARG A 21 20.15 0.82 10.08
CA ARG A 21 19.35 -0.30 9.59
C ARG A 21 18.43 -0.87 10.67
N PHE A 22 17.25 -1.31 10.24
CA PHE A 22 16.20 -1.86 11.09
C PHE A 22 15.64 -3.15 10.49
N PRO A 23 15.22 -4.13 11.31
CA PRO A 23 14.51 -5.32 10.83
C PRO A 23 13.22 -4.95 10.11
N ALA A 24 12.91 -5.59 8.98
CA ALA A 24 11.69 -5.30 8.22
C ALA A 24 10.42 -5.99 8.78
N ASP A 25 10.59 -6.92 9.73
CA ASP A 25 9.54 -7.72 10.36
C ASP A 25 9.12 -7.21 11.75
N GLN A 26 9.43 -5.97 12.06
CA GLN A 26 9.07 -5.30 13.30
C GLN A 26 8.39 -3.96 13.01
N VAL A 27 7.60 -3.49 14.00
CA VAL A 27 6.99 -2.16 13.92
C VAL A 27 8.04 -1.10 14.21
N HIS A 28 8.23 -0.20 13.27
CA HIS A 28 9.09 0.98 13.39
C HIS A 28 8.30 2.23 13.09
N ASN A 29 8.72 3.34 13.68
CA ASN A 29 8.25 4.68 13.34
C ASN A 29 9.33 5.38 12.51
N LEU A 30 10.04 6.34 13.09
CA LEU A 30 11.16 7.05 12.46
C LEU A 30 12.50 6.47 12.94
N SER A 31 13.57 6.75 12.21
CA SER A 31 14.93 6.45 12.67
C SER A 31 15.29 7.26 13.93
N SER A 32 16.43 6.95 14.56
CA SER A 32 17.00 7.73 15.66
C SER A 32 17.24 9.22 15.30
N ALA A 33 17.44 9.52 14.03
CA ALA A 33 17.57 10.87 13.49
C ALA A 33 16.23 11.54 13.14
N GLY A 34 15.08 10.93 13.49
CA GLY A 34 13.74 11.45 13.18
C GLY A 34 13.42 11.46 11.67
N LYS A 35 14.03 10.57 10.89
CA LYS A 35 13.86 10.47 9.44
C LYS A 35 13.06 9.21 9.05
N PRO A 36 12.32 9.26 7.91
CA PRO A 36 11.63 8.09 7.38
C PRO A 36 12.59 6.97 7.00
N LEU A 37 12.08 5.76 7.05
CA LEU A 37 12.80 4.55 6.71
C LEU A 37 12.51 4.14 5.27
N LEU A 38 13.55 3.80 4.52
CA LEU A 38 13.48 3.32 3.14
C LEU A 38 13.55 1.79 3.13
N VAL A 39 12.69 1.17 2.36
CA VAL A 39 12.72 -0.28 2.17
C VAL A 39 13.90 -0.66 1.27
N ARG A 40 14.69 -1.64 1.69
CA ARG A 40 15.81 -2.19 0.92
C ARG A 40 15.53 -3.61 0.45
N TYR A 41 16.04 -3.92 -0.74
CA TYR A 41 15.74 -5.17 -1.45
C TYR A 41 17.02 -5.87 -1.90
N ASP A 42 16.98 -7.19 -1.94
CA ASP A 42 17.94 -8.00 -2.70
C ASP A 42 17.46 -8.13 -4.16
N LEU A 43 17.76 -7.11 -4.96
CA LEU A 43 17.34 -7.06 -6.38
C LEU A 43 18.09 -8.06 -7.25
N ASP A 44 19.29 -8.48 -6.88
CA ASP A 44 20.07 -9.45 -7.65
C ASP A 44 19.48 -10.85 -7.51
N SER A 45 19.13 -11.26 -6.31
CA SER A 45 18.39 -12.50 -6.10
C SER A 45 17.01 -12.46 -6.74
N LEU A 46 16.27 -11.36 -6.61
CA LEU A 46 14.98 -11.19 -7.26
C LEU A 46 15.08 -11.38 -8.78
N ARG A 47 16.07 -10.77 -9.42
CA ARG A 47 16.29 -10.87 -10.88
C ARG A 47 16.61 -12.31 -11.30
N ARG A 48 17.40 -13.02 -10.50
CA ARG A 48 17.80 -14.41 -10.77
C ARG A 48 16.63 -15.38 -10.58
N ASP A 49 15.84 -15.20 -9.50
CA ASP A 49 14.92 -16.22 -9.01
C ASP A 49 13.48 -16.00 -9.49
N VAL A 50 13.12 -14.78 -9.90
CA VAL A 50 11.77 -14.42 -10.36
C VAL A 50 11.80 -13.89 -11.79
N PRO A 51 11.72 -14.79 -12.79
CA PRO A 51 11.66 -14.38 -14.19
C PRO A 51 10.37 -13.61 -14.48
N ARG A 52 10.46 -12.61 -15.35
CA ARG A 52 9.33 -11.73 -15.70
C ARG A 52 8.07 -12.51 -16.16
N SER A 53 8.27 -13.65 -16.83
CA SER A 53 7.18 -14.52 -17.29
C SER A 53 6.29 -15.07 -16.17
N VAL A 54 6.75 -15.07 -14.91
CA VAL A 54 5.93 -15.44 -13.75
C VAL A 54 4.83 -14.39 -13.52
N LEU A 55 5.12 -13.11 -13.76
CA LEU A 55 4.15 -12.03 -13.60
C LEU A 55 3.01 -12.13 -14.62
N ASP A 56 3.31 -12.61 -15.84
CA ASP A 56 2.32 -12.69 -16.92
C ASP A 56 1.21 -13.72 -16.62
N LYS A 57 1.52 -14.71 -15.76
CA LYS A 57 0.59 -15.77 -15.35
C LYS A 57 -0.27 -15.40 -14.13
N ARG A 58 0.00 -14.26 -13.48
CA ARG A 58 -0.70 -13.85 -12.27
C ARG A 58 -1.84 -12.89 -12.58
N PRO A 59 -2.89 -12.86 -11.74
CA PRO A 59 -3.94 -11.85 -11.84
C PRO A 59 -3.35 -10.44 -11.89
N ARG A 60 -3.99 -9.56 -12.68
CA ARG A 60 -3.57 -8.17 -12.84
C ARG A 60 -4.06 -7.33 -11.66
N GLU A 61 -3.37 -7.45 -10.54
CA GLU A 61 -3.62 -6.76 -9.28
C GLU A 61 -2.28 -6.39 -8.61
N MET A 62 -2.31 -5.61 -7.53
CA MET A 62 -1.10 -5.19 -6.81
C MET A 62 -0.29 -6.38 -6.30
N TRP A 63 -0.95 -7.42 -5.82
CA TRP A 63 -0.33 -8.60 -5.20
C TRP A 63 0.39 -9.53 -6.19
N ARG A 64 0.32 -9.25 -7.49
CA ARG A 64 1.15 -9.94 -8.50
C ARG A 64 2.66 -9.73 -8.28
N TYR A 65 3.01 -8.63 -7.60
CA TYR A 65 4.39 -8.24 -7.29
C TYR A 65 4.80 -8.63 -5.86
N ARG A 66 4.22 -9.69 -5.31
CA ARG A 66 4.34 -10.10 -3.92
C ARG A 66 5.79 -10.23 -3.43
N GLU A 67 6.74 -10.58 -4.29
CA GLU A 67 8.15 -10.68 -3.95
C GLU A 67 8.80 -9.33 -3.61
N LEU A 68 8.22 -8.23 -4.07
CA LEU A 68 8.60 -6.86 -3.73
C LEU A 68 7.81 -6.29 -2.55
N LEU A 69 6.85 -7.07 -2.01
CA LEU A 69 6.01 -6.65 -0.91
C LEU A 69 6.46 -7.31 0.39
N PRO A 70 6.32 -6.65 1.56
CA PRO A 70 6.88 -7.15 2.82
C PRO A 70 6.10 -8.32 3.44
N ILE A 71 4.87 -8.57 2.99
CA ILE A 71 3.98 -9.58 3.57
C ILE A 71 4.48 -10.98 3.20
N ARG A 72 4.76 -11.82 4.21
CA ARG A 72 5.29 -13.18 4.05
C ARG A 72 4.20 -14.24 3.98
N HIS A 73 3.08 -14.03 4.67
CA HIS A 73 1.99 -15.01 4.75
C HIS A 73 0.78 -14.53 3.95
N SER A 74 0.40 -15.28 2.92
CA SER A 74 -0.70 -14.90 2.01
C SER A 74 -2.06 -14.71 2.71
N TYR A 75 -2.28 -15.36 3.85
CA TYR A 75 -3.50 -15.22 4.67
C TYR A 75 -3.59 -13.86 5.40
N ASN A 76 -2.49 -13.12 5.47
CA ASN A 76 -2.46 -11.76 6.02
C ASN A 76 -2.78 -10.69 4.98
N ILE A 77 -2.81 -11.05 3.70
CA ILE A 77 -3.19 -10.12 2.64
C ILE A 77 -4.65 -9.72 2.78
N VAL A 78 -4.87 -8.43 2.98
CA VAL A 78 -6.21 -7.82 3.04
C VAL A 78 -6.56 -7.24 1.68
N ARG A 79 -7.68 -7.67 1.12
CA ARG A 79 -8.13 -7.29 -0.24
C ARG A 79 -9.54 -6.72 -0.21
N LEU A 80 -9.74 -5.68 -1.00
CA LEU A 80 -11.06 -5.10 -1.32
C LEU A 80 -11.33 -5.10 -2.84
N GLY A 81 -10.50 -5.80 -3.62
CA GLY A 81 -10.62 -5.88 -5.07
C GLY A 81 -9.75 -4.86 -5.81
N GLU A 82 -8.52 -4.66 -5.35
CA GLU A 82 -7.52 -3.81 -6.04
C GLU A 82 -7.23 -4.38 -7.42
N ILE A 83 -7.61 -3.64 -8.44
CA ILE A 83 -7.40 -4.01 -9.84
C ILE A 83 -6.16 -3.35 -10.43
N GLU A 84 -5.70 -3.83 -11.58
CA GLU A 84 -4.84 -3.07 -12.47
C GLU A 84 -5.69 -1.94 -13.07
N THR A 85 -5.39 -0.71 -12.68
CA THR A 85 -6.13 0.47 -13.16
C THR A 85 -5.77 0.79 -14.61
N PRO A 86 -6.74 1.25 -15.43
CA PRO A 86 -6.50 1.51 -16.83
C PRO A 86 -5.55 2.68 -17.07
N LEU A 87 -4.86 2.61 -18.21
CA LEU A 87 -4.10 3.71 -18.78
C LEU A 87 -4.96 4.35 -19.87
N LEU A 88 -5.34 5.61 -19.68
CA LEU A 88 -6.21 6.37 -20.57
C LEU A 88 -5.37 7.38 -21.34
N GLU A 89 -5.42 7.31 -22.66
CA GLU A 89 -4.86 8.37 -23.51
C GLU A 89 -5.72 9.62 -23.41
N VAL A 90 -5.07 10.78 -23.37
CA VAL A 90 -5.73 12.10 -23.28
C VAL A 90 -5.30 13.00 -24.46
N PRO A 91 -5.78 12.68 -25.69
CA PRO A 91 -5.33 13.33 -26.91
C PRO A 91 -5.52 14.85 -26.89
N GLU A 92 -6.57 15.33 -26.21
CA GLU A 92 -6.86 16.78 -26.14
C GLU A 92 -5.78 17.54 -25.34
N TRP A 93 -5.18 16.93 -24.33
CA TRP A 93 -4.08 17.53 -23.58
C TRP A 93 -2.77 17.51 -24.36
N ASN A 94 -2.65 16.60 -25.32
CA ASN A 94 -1.46 16.46 -26.14
C ASN A 94 -1.39 17.49 -27.26
N LYS A 95 -2.53 18.14 -27.62
CA LYS A 95 -2.61 19.16 -28.67
C LYS A 95 -1.77 20.38 -28.27
N GLY A 96 -0.70 20.63 -29.04
CA GLY A 96 0.17 21.78 -28.85
C GLY A 96 1.26 21.65 -27.79
N ALA A 97 1.27 20.59 -26.98
CA ALA A 97 2.27 20.39 -25.91
C ALA A 97 3.49 19.59 -26.35
N GLY A 98 3.45 18.91 -27.50
CA GLY A 98 4.54 18.05 -27.99
C GLY A 98 4.84 16.85 -27.10
N VAL A 99 3.88 16.46 -26.23
CA VAL A 99 3.99 15.33 -25.30
C VAL A 99 2.83 14.36 -25.50
N ASN A 100 3.05 13.10 -25.16
CA ASN A 100 2.02 12.07 -25.14
C ASN A 100 1.65 11.79 -23.68
N ALA A 101 0.59 12.40 -23.17
CA ALA A 101 0.12 12.21 -21.81
C ALA A 101 -0.79 10.98 -21.72
N ILE A 102 -0.55 10.16 -20.71
CA ILE A 102 -1.37 8.99 -20.37
C ILE A 102 -1.76 9.11 -18.90
N VAL A 103 -3.05 9.03 -18.60
CA VAL A 103 -3.60 9.05 -17.25
C VAL A 103 -3.75 7.62 -16.74
N LYS A 104 -3.12 7.31 -15.61
CA LYS A 104 -3.42 6.10 -14.85
C LYS A 104 -4.58 6.39 -13.91
N ASP A 105 -5.76 5.80 -14.22
CA ASP A 105 -7.02 6.11 -13.50
C ASP A 105 -7.12 5.34 -12.18
N GLU A 106 -6.47 5.86 -11.14
CA GLU A 106 -6.49 5.29 -9.80
C GLU A 106 -7.81 5.57 -9.03
N GLY A 107 -8.73 6.35 -9.61
CA GLY A 107 -10.08 6.53 -9.08
C GLY A 107 -10.94 5.27 -9.12
N ARG A 108 -10.51 4.25 -9.86
CA ARG A 108 -11.19 2.95 -9.94
C ARG A 108 -10.80 1.96 -8.85
N LEU A 109 -9.88 2.35 -7.98
CA LEU A 109 -9.52 1.53 -6.82
C LEU A 109 -10.60 1.58 -5.75
N PRO A 110 -10.62 0.59 -4.82
CA PRO A 110 -11.45 0.67 -3.62
C PRO A 110 -11.30 2.02 -2.92
N THR A 111 -12.41 2.56 -2.39
CA THR A 111 -12.48 3.91 -1.80
C THR A 111 -12.13 5.06 -2.77
N GLY A 112 -12.25 4.82 -4.09
CA GLY A 112 -12.18 5.85 -5.12
C GLY A 112 -10.84 6.58 -5.26
N SER A 113 -9.74 6.05 -4.74
CA SER A 113 -8.45 6.74 -4.77
C SER A 113 -7.22 5.82 -4.71
N PHE A 114 -6.06 6.35 -5.15
CA PHE A 114 -4.77 5.65 -5.06
C PHE A 114 -4.34 5.30 -3.62
N LYS A 115 -4.97 5.90 -2.61
CA LYS A 115 -4.70 5.59 -1.19
C LYS A 115 -4.97 4.13 -0.85
N ALA A 116 -5.88 3.50 -1.57
CA ALA A 116 -6.15 2.07 -1.43
C ALA A 116 -4.88 1.22 -1.53
N ARG A 117 -3.94 1.51 -2.44
CA ARG A 117 -2.71 0.73 -2.58
C ARG A 117 -1.84 0.75 -1.33
N GLY A 118 -1.60 1.96 -0.80
CA GLY A 118 -0.80 2.11 0.41
C GLY A 118 -1.46 1.50 1.64
N LEU A 119 -2.78 1.67 1.77
CA LEU A 119 -3.51 1.17 2.94
C LEU A 119 -3.76 -0.34 2.86
N ALA A 120 -3.98 -0.92 1.67
CA ALA A 120 -3.98 -2.37 1.50
C ALA A 120 -2.68 -3.00 2.01
N MET A 121 -1.53 -2.40 1.64
CA MET A 121 -0.21 -2.81 2.10
C MET A 121 -0.03 -2.62 3.61
N ALA A 122 -0.31 -1.42 4.12
CA ALA A 122 -0.08 -1.07 5.52
C ALA A 122 -0.94 -1.92 6.47
N VAL A 123 -2.22 -2.14 6.14
CA VAL A 123 -3.12 -2.94 6.95
C VAL A 123 -2.76 -4.44 6.86
N SER A 124 -2.37 -4.93 5.68
CA SER A 124 -1.88 -6.31 5.55
C SER A 124 -0.63 -6.55 6.39
N MET A 125 0.30 -5.58 6.38
CA MET A 125 1.51 -5.67 7.21
C MET A 125 1.20 -5.52 8.70
N ALA A 126 0.27 -4.65 9.08
CA ALA A 126 -0.22 -4.54 10.46
C ALA A 126 -0.78 -5.89 10.97
N LYS A 127 -1.58 -6.56 10.15
CA LYS A 127 -2.09 -7.91 10.43
C LYS A 127 -0.96 -8.94 10.56
N GLU A 128 0.04 -8.91 9.68
CA GLU A 128 1.23 -9.75 9.73
C GLU A 128 1.99 -9.59 11.06
N LEU A 129 2.08 -8.36 11.55
CA LEU A 129 2.78 -8.02 12.81
C LEU A 129 1.89 -8.13 14.06
N GLY A 130 0.66 -8.64 13.93
CA GLY A 130 -0.26 -8.82 15.05
C GLY A 130 -0.81 -7.50 15.64
N VAL A 131 -0.77 -6.42 14.87
CA VAL A 131 -1.33 -5.12 15.28
C VAL A 131 -2.85 -5.20 15.27
N THR A 132 -3.49 -4.80 16.38
CA THR A 132 -4.95 -4.83 16.54
C THR A 132 -5.61 -3.45 16.48
N ARG A 133 -4.82 -2.37 16.52
CA ARG A 133 -5.29 -0.99 16.47
C ARG A 133 -4.37 -0.14 15.61
N MET A 134 -4.97 0.69 14.77
CA MET A 134 -4.24 1.66 13.93
C MET A 134 -4.81 3.05 14.11
N ALA A 135 -3.94 4.06 14.09
CA ALA A 135 -4.34 5.46 14.16
C ALA A 135 -3.61 6.26 13.07
N MET A 136 -4.30 7.20 12.45
CA MET A 136 -3.73 8.02 11.39
C MET A 136 -4.31 9.43 11.38
N PRO A 137 -3.48 10.49 11.29
CA PRO A 137 -3.96 11.84 10.99
C PRO A 137 -4.17 12.00 9.48
N THR A 138 -5.34 12.52 9.08
CA THR A 138 -5.62 12.81 7.67
C THR A 138 -6.86 13.69 7.53
N ASN A 139 -6.92 14.50 6.47
CA ASN A 139 -8.08 15.30 6.08
C ASN A 139 -8.74 14.84 4.77
N GLY A 140 -8.48 13.60 4.33
CA GLY A 140 -8.96 13.16 3.01
C GLY A 140 -9.01 11.63 2.85
N ASN A 141 -8.90 11.18 1.61
CA ASN A 141 -9.12 9.80 1.17
C ASN A 141 -8.30 8.72 1.91
N ALA A 142 -7.23 9.10 2.63
CA ALA A 142 -6.46 8.11 3.39
C ALA A 142 -7.23 7.59 4.61
N GLY A 143 -8.11 8.42 5.21
CA GLY A 143 -8.99 8.00 6.31
C GLY A 143 -9.98 6.93 5.86
N ALA A 144 -10.71 7.20 4.78
CA ALA A 144 -11.64 6.24 4.20
C ALA A 144 -10.95 4.92 3.81
N ALA A 145 -9.77 5.01 3.20
CA ALA A 145 -9.02 3.81 2.86
C ALA A 145 -8.55 3.03 4.11
N LEU A 146 -8.04 3.69 5.15
CA LEU A 146 -7.70 3.02 6.40
C LEU A 146 -8.93 2.34 7.01
N ALA A 147 -10.05 3.04 7.13
CA ALA A 147 -11.28 2.51 7.69
C ALA A 147 -11.74 1.24 6.97
N ALA A 148 -11.82 1.28 5.64
CA ALA A 148 -12.27 0.14 4.82
C ALA A 148 -11.37 -1.09 4.97
N TYR A 149 -10.04 -0.91 4.85
CA TYR A 149 -9.10 -2.04 4.96
C TYR A 149 -8.98 -2.57 6.38
N ALA A 150 -8.98 -1.69 7.39
CA ALA A 150 -8.95 -2.08 8.80
C ALA A 150 -10.21 -2.86 9.20
N ALA A 151 -11.39 -2.41 8.80
CA ALA A 151 -12.65 -3.13 9.00
C ALA A 151 -12.59 -4.53 8.37
N ARG A 152 -12.06 -4.65 7.14
CA ARG A 152 -11.88 -5.93 6.46
C ARG A 152 -10.90 -6.86 7.18
N ALA A 153 -9.90 -6.29 7.86
CA ALA A 153 -8.89 -7.04 8.61
C ALA A 153 -9.31 -7.39 10.05
N GLY A 154 -10.38 -6.81 10.57
CA GLY A 154 -10.76 -6.89 11.99
C GLY A 154 -9.82 -6.07 12.89
N ILE A 155 -9.23 -5.00 12.35
CA ILE A 155 -8.35 -4.08 13.08
C ILE A 155 -9.16 -2.82 13.42
N GLU A 156 -9.08 -2.38 14.67
CA GLU A 156 -9.69 -1.12 15.12
C GLU A 156 -8.96 0.07 14.49
N ALA A 157 -9.70 0.99 13.85
CA ALA A 157 -9.13 2.15 13.20
C ALA A 157 -9.58 3.46 13.85
N TRP A 158 -8.63 4.38 14.06
CA TRP A 158 -8.86 5.72 14.56
C TRP A 158 -8.33 6.74 13.55
N VAL A 159 -9.17 7.66 13.14
CA VAL A 159 -8.77 8.74 12.20
C VAL A 159 -8.91 10.07 12.89
N PHE A 160 -7.80 10.80 12.97
CA PHE A 160 -7.75 12.16 13.51
C PHE A 160 -7.73 13.13 12.35
N CYS A 161 -8.72 14.03 12.29
CA CYS A 161 -8.85 15.01 11.22
C CYS A 161 -9.01 16.43 11.80
N PRO A 162 -8.51 17.47 11.08
CA PRO A 162 -8.78 18.86 11.42
C PRO A 162 -10.29 19.18 11.38
N ASP A 163 -10.72 20.19 12.13
CA ASP A 163 -12.13 20.58 12.21
C ASP A 163 -12.69 21.08 10.88
N ASP A 164 -11.85 21.60 10.00
CA ASP A 164 -12.19 22.07 8.65
C ASP A 164 -12.17 20.95 7.58
N THR A 165 -12.00 19.69 7.98
CA THR A 165 -12.06 18.56 7.06
C THR A 165 -13.43 18.50 6.38
N PRO A 166 -13.49 18.34 5.04
CA PRO A 166 -14.76 18.22 4.33
C PRO A 166 -15.65 17.13 4.94
N LEU A 167 -16.91 17.48 5.23
CA LEU A 167 -17.85 16.58 5.88
C LEU A 167 -17.99 15.23 5.16
N ILE A 168 -17.89 15.23 3.84
CA ILE A 168 -17.98 14.01 3.05
C ILE A 168 -16.87 13.01 3.44
N ASN A 169 -15.63 13.47 3.67
CA ASN A 169 -14.52 12.61 4.06
C ASN A 169 -14.69 12.06 5.48
N VAL A 170 -15.21 12.88 6.39
CA VAL A 170 -15.53 12.45 7.77
C VAL A 170 -16.64 11.39 7.75
N THR A 171 -17.72 11.68 7.01
CA THR A 171 -18.86 10.77 6.89
C THR A 171 -18.48 9.44 6.26
N GLU A 172 -17.72 9.47 5.16
CA GLU A 172 -17.24 8.24 4.50
C GLU A 172 -16.37 7.40 5.45
N THR A 173 -15.43 8.04 6.14
CA THR A 173 -14.52 7.38 7.08
C THR A 173 -15.30 6.70 8.21
N ALA A 174 -16.25 7.40 8.83
CA ALA A 174 -17.09 6.86 9.90
C ALA A 174 -18.01 5.74 9.39
N TYR A 175 -18.60 5.90 8.20
CA TYR A 175 -19.46 4.87 7.60
C TYR A 175 -18.69 3.57 7.29
N LEU A 176 -17.42 3.67 6.97
CA LEU A 176 -16.53 2.52 6.70
C LEU A 176 -15.96 1.87 7.97
N GLY A 177 -16.25 2.40 9.15
CA GLY A 177 -16.02 1.72 10.42
C GLY A 177 -14.85 2.23 11.27
N ALA A 178 -14.33 3.45 11.00
CA ALA A 178 -13.35 4.09 11.88
C ALA A 178 -14.01 5.08 12.83
#